data_a906d62a3bb643920b5c8cdb4864c328
#
_entry.id   a906d62a3bb643920b5c8cdb4864c328
#
_cell.length_a   1.000
_cell.length_b   1.000
_cell.length_c   1.000
_cell.angle_alpha   90.00
_cell.angle_beta   90.00
_cell.angle_gamma   90.00
#
_symmetry.space_group_name_H-M   'P 1'
#
loop_
_entity.id
_entity.type
_entity.pdbx_description
1 polymer ?
#
loop_
_entity_poly.entity_id
_entity_poly.type
_entity_poly.pdbx_seq_one_letter_code
_entity_poly.pdbx_strand_id
1 'polypeptide(L)'
;MSDQRKERIFVGLACDMPVGSITEVPLDGALDPPVNALVANVHGTYYATTSKCTHYGLALSKGILTSEGRLYCPFHGACFKVTTGDIEDAPALEPLKTFEVQRDNDDKVYILVDYEALKRSPWESCKKETHENKSGLHTVFVGGGAVTLHAVQEMRRNGYKGSITVLTAEPYPAIDRTKLSKAYAPELKHALVRDEFFWRETLNVDLRLSSYVYDIDTKMKRLS
;
A
#
# COMPACT_ATOMS: atom_id res chain seq x y z
N MET A 1 11.36 -17.00 -19.88
CA MET A 1 10.43 -15.99 -19.33
C MET A 1 9.08 -16.35 -19.96
N SER A 2 8.16 -16.92 -19.20
CA SER A 2 6.83 -17.31 -19.69
C SER A 2 6.07 -16.03 -20.05
N ASP A 3 5.65 -15.95 -21.29
CA ASP A 3 4.71 -14.95 -21.78
C ASP A 3 3.38 -15.16 -21.04
N GLN A 4 3.24 -14.52 -19.86
CA GLN A 4 2.02 -14.59 -19.07
C GLN A 4 0.97 -13.78 -19.81
N ARG A 5 -0.01 -14.48 -20.40
CA ARG A 5 -1.12 -13.89 -21.15
C ARG A 5 -1.90 -12.95 -20.26
N LYS A 6 -1.69 -11.64 -20.46
CA LYS A 6 -2.56 -10.62 -19.88
C LYS A 6 -3.94 -10.75 -20.53
N GLU A 7 -4.97 -10.75 -19.72
CA GLU A 7 -6.35 -10.72 -20.21
C GLU A 7 -6.75 -9.30 -20.56
N ARG A 8 -7.36 -9.10 -21.72
CA ARG A 8 -7.84 -7.81 -22.20
C ARG A 8 -9.31 -7.64 -21.84
N ILE A 9 -9.63 -6.72 -20.94
CA ILE A 9 -10.99 -6.49 -20.43
C ILE A 9 -11.51 -5.17 -20.98
N PHE A 10 -12.69 -5.20 -21.60
CA PHE A 10 -13.37 -4.01 -22.09
C PHE A 10 -13.91 -3.18 -20.91
N VAL A 11 -13.64 -1.88 -20.93
CA VAL A 11 -14.06 -0.91 -19.92
C VAL A 11 -15.28 -0.12 -20.38
N GLY A 12 -15.24 0.42 -21.59
CA GLY A 12 -16.28 1.27 -22.16
C GLY A 12 -15.78 2.06 -23.36
N LEU A 13 -16.61 2.94 -23.90
CA LEU A 13 -16.23 3.86 -24.96
C LEU A 13 -15.61 5.13 -24.36
N ALA A 14 -14.63 5.70 -25.03
CA ALA A 14 -13.96 6.92 -24.59
C ALA A 14 -14.93 8.10 -24.39
N CYS A 15 -15.98 8.19 -25.22
CA CYS A 15 -17.02 9.22 -25.11
C CYS A 15 -17.84 9.11 -23.80
N ASP A 16 -17.95 7.92 -23.22
CA ASP A 16 -18.70 7.67 -21.97
C ASP A 16 -17.84 7.92 -20.73
N MET A 17 -16.56 8.18 -20.91
CA MET A 17 -15.59 8.42 -19.85
C MET A 17 -14.90 9.79 -20.01
N PRO A 18 -15.64 10.90 -19.75
CA PRO A 18 -15.10 12.25 -19.90
C PRO A 18 -13.94 12.52 -18.93
N VAL A 19 -13.20 13.61 -19.18
CA VAL A 19 -12.12 14.06 -18.29
C VAL A 19 -12.65 14.26 -16.86
N GLY A 20 -11.93 13.71 -15.87
CA GLY A 20 -12.32 13.71 -14.46
C GLY A 20 -13.25 12.56 -14.06
N SER A 21 -13.65 11.70 -14.99
CA SER A 21 -14.48 10.54 -14.67
C SER A 21 -13.70 9.42 -13.98
N ILE A 22 -14.42 8.65 -13.17
CA ILE A 22 -13.98 7.41 -12.53
C ILE A 22 -14.95 6.31 -12.92
N THR A 23 -14.48 5.25 -13.56
CA THR A 23 -15.28 4.09 -13.96
C THR A 23 -14.78 2.84 -13.25
N GLU A 24 -15.66 2.13 -12.55
CA GLU A 24 -15.33 0.87 -11.90
C GLU A 24 -15.73 -0.31 -12.78
N VAL A 25 -14.82 -1.29 -12.92
CA VAL A 25 -15.01 -2.47 -13.78
C VAL A 25 -14.75 -3.72 -12.96
N PRO A 26 -15.70 -4.68 -12.92
CA PRO A 26 -15.42 -5.96 -12.28
C PRO A 26 -14.37 -6.73 -13.05
N LEU A 27 -13.45 -7.37 -12.31
CA LEU A 27 -12.50 -8.31 -12.88
C LEU A 27 -13.05 -9.71 -12.65
N ASP A 28 -13.42 -10.38 -13.74
CA ASP A 28 -14.12 -11.64 -13.67
C ASP A 28 -13.29 -12.78 -13.05
N GLY A 29 -13.86 -13.44 -12.09
CA GLY A 29 -13.95 -14.88 -11.86
C GLY A 29 -12.77 -15.61 -11.26
N ALA A 30 -11.56 -15.11 -11.10
CA ALA A 30 -10.42 -15.91 -10.61
C ALA A 30 -9.86 -15.48 -9.25
N LEU A 31 -10.42 -14.46 -8.64
CA LEU A 31 -9.91 -13.89 -7.40
C LEU A 31 -10.93 -14.03 -6.26
N ASP A 32 -10.47 -14.58 -5.14
CA ASP A 32 -11.21 -14.61 -3.88
C ASP A 32 -10.42 -13.84 -2.82
N PRO A 33 -10.94 -12.72 -2.29
CA PRO A 33 -12.19 -12.05 -2.66
C PRO A 33 -12.16 -11.37 -4.05
N PRO A 34 -13.35 -11.12 -4.67
CA PRO A 34 -13.43 -10.44 -5.97
C PRO A 34 -12.74 -9.08 -5.97
N VAL A 35 -11.99 -8.81 -7.03
CA VAL A 35 -11.29 -7.54 -7.23
C VAL A 35 -11.94 -6.79 -8.38
N ASN A 36 -12.13 -5.48 -8.21
CA ASN A 36 -12.53 -4.59 -9.30
C ASN A 36 -11.37 -3.69 -9.69
N ALA A 37 -11.30 -3.33 -10.95
CA ALA A 37 -10.46 -2.25 -11.44
C ALA A 37 -11.21 -0.92 -11.38
N LEU A 38 -10.47 0.17 -11.29
CA LEU A 38 -10.94 1.53 -11.38
C LEU A 38 -10.17 2.22 -12.50
N VAL A 39 -10.87 2.79 -13.47
CA VAL A 39 -10.28 3.54 -14.58
C VAL A 39 -10.60 5.01 -14.39
N ALA A 40 -9.58 5.84 -14.37
CA ALA A 40 -9.65 7.28 -14.18
C ALA A 40 -9.19 8.01 -15.45
N ASN A 41 -9.96 9.00 -15.92
CA ASN A 41 -9.56 9.86 -17.03
C ASN A 41 -8.96 11.16 -16.50
N VAL A 42 -7.64 11.31 -16.64
CA VAL A 42 -6.90 12.51 -16.25
C VAL A 42 -6.41 13.21 -17.51
N HIS A 43 -6.97 14.37 -17.83
CA HIS A 43 -6.63 15.16 -19.02
C HIS A 43 -6.71 14.38 -20.37
N GLY A 44 -7.63 13.43 -20.50
CA GLY A 44 -7.77 12.62 -21.71
C GLY A 44 -6.89 11.37 -21.76
N THR A 45 -6.05 11.17 -20.75
CA THR A 45 -5.26 9.94 -20.56
C THR A 45 -5.94 9.05 -19.51
N TYR A 46 -6.07 7.77 -19.84
CA TYR A 46 -6.70 6.79 -18.95
C TYR A 46 -5.65 6.06 -18.14
N TYR A 47 -5.89 5.98 -16.83
CA TYR A 47 -5.08 5.24 -15.86
C TYR A 47 -5.97 4.24 -15.14
N ALA A 48 -5.45 3.06 -14.86
CA ALA A 48 -6.22 2.04 -14.19
C ALA A 48 -5.50 1.50 -12.95
N THR A 49 -6.27 1.33 -11.86
CA THR A 49 -5.79 0.81 -10.58
C THR A 49 -6.80 -0.19 -10.01
N THR A 50 -6.44 -0.88 -8.92
CA THR A 50 -7.44 -1.57 -8.07
C THR A 50 -8.40 -0.56 -7.46
N SER A 51 -9.68 -0.95 -7.28
CA SER A 51 -10.77 -0.02 -6.94
C SER A 51 -10.99 0.20 -5.44
N LYS A 52 -10.33 -0.58 -4.58
CA LYS A 52 -10.56 -0.53 -3.12
C LYS A 52 -9.44 0.21 -2.39
N CYS A 53 -9.82 1.11 -1.49
CA CYS A 53 -8.90 1.78 -0.59
C CYS A 53 -8.19 0.75 0.32
N THR A 54 -6.85 0.81 0.36
CA THR A 54 -6.05 -0.14 1.13
C THR A 54 -6.10 0.08 2.64
N HIS A 55 -6.78 1.13 3.11
CA HIS A 55 -7.03 1.34 4.54
C HIS A 55 -8.07 0.33 5.07
N TYR A 56 -9.32 0.38 4.57
CA TYR A 56 -10.43 -0.46 5.04
C TYR A 56 -11.24 -1.12 3.90
N GLY A 57 -10.70 -1.17 2.69
CA GLY A 57 -11.35 -1.86 1.57
C GLY A 57 -12.57 -1.16 0.98
N LEU A 58 -12.76 0.14 1.27
CA LEU A 58 -13.91 0.89 0.76
C LEU A 58 -13.70 1.32 -0.70
N ALA A 59 -14.82 1.44 -1.45
CA ALA A 59 -14.77 1.73 -2.88
C ALA A 59 -14.23 3.15 -3.16
N LEU A 60 -13.14 3.24 -3.90
CA LEU A 60 -12.55 4.48 -4.37
C LEU A 60 -13.34 5.12 -5.53
N SER A 61 -14.22 4.35 -6.18
CA SER A 61 -15.12 4.86 -7.22
C SER A 61 -16.09 5.94 -6.71
N LYS A 62 -16.27 6.02 -5.38
CA LYS A 62 -17.06 7.08 -4.72
C LYS A 62 -16.20 8.25 -4.26
N GLY A 63 -14.92 8.24 -4.60
CA GLY A 63 -13.93 9.22 -4.21
C GLY A 63 -13.91 10.48 -5.09
N ILE A 64 -12.94 11.33 -4.83
CA ILE A 64 -12.71 12.57 -5.57
C ILE A 64 -11.41 12.43 -6.35
N LEU A 65 -11.52 12.53 -7.69
CA LEU A 65 -10.36 12.60 -8.58
C LEU A 65 -10.04 14.05 -8.88
N THR A 66 -8.79 14.47 -8.63
CA THR A 66 -8.33 15.80 -9.00
C THR A 66 -7.73 15.83 -10.40
N SER A 67 -7.55 17.04 -10.94
CA SER A 67 -6.87 17.26 -12.23
C SER A 67 -5.43 16.72 -12.24
N GLU A 68 -4.74 16.76 -11.09
CA GLU A 68 -3.37 16.23 -10.96
C GLU A 68 -3.30 14.70 -10.86
N GLY A 69 -4.46 14.00 -10.96
CA GLY A 69 -4.54 12.55 -10.86
C GLY A 69 -4.41 12.02 -9.44
N ARG A 70 -4.80 12.82 -8.44
CA ARG A 70 -4.95 12.41 -7.04
C ARG A 70 -6.35 11.89 -6.81
N LEU A 71 -6.46 10.70 -6.23
CA LEU A 71 -7.72 10.05 -5.90
C LEU A 71 -7.88 9.96 -4.38
N TYR A 72 -8.82 10.74 -3.84
CA TYR A 72 -9.10 10.79 -2.41
C TYR A 72 -10.21 9.82 -2.03
N CYS A 73 -9.94 8.96 -1.04
CA CYS A 73 -10.95 8.12 -0.43
C CYS A 73 -11.95 8.98 0.37
N PRO A 74 -13.27 8.87 0.15
CA PRO A 74 -14.25 9.77 0.79
C PRO A 74 -14.45 9.48 2.28
N PHE A 75 -13.90 8.37 2.81
CA PHE A 75 -14.14 7.95 4.19
C PHE A 75 -13.12 8.52 5.18
N HIS A 76 -11.82 8.41 4.87
CA HIS A 76 -10.77 8.85 5.80
C HIS A 76 -9.68 9.68 5.11
N GLY A 77 -9.90 10.13 3.87
CA GLY A 77 -8.98 11.03 3.17
C GLY A 77 -7.70 10.38 2.63
N ALA A 78 -7.55 9.05 2.69
CA ALA A 78 -6.40 8.41 2.06
C ALA A 78 -6.29 8.84 0.60
N CYS A 79 -5.10 9.29 0.18
CA CYS A 79 -4.87 9.79 -1.16
C CYS A 79 -3.92 8.88 -1.93
N PHE A 80 -4.27 8.62 -3.19
CA PHE A 80 -3.47 7.79 -4.10
C PHE A 80 -3.22 8.52 -5.42
N LYS A 81 -2.04 8.34 -5.98
CA LYS A 81 -1.72 8.78 -7.33
C LYS A 81 -2.20 7.75 -8.35
N VAL A 82 -3.22 8.05 -9.15
CA VAL A 82 -3.77 7.06 -10.10
C VAL A 82 -2.79 6.65 -11.19
N THR A 83 -1.78 7.48 -11.49
CA THR A 83 -0.78 7.20 -12.52
C THR A 83 0.22 6.13 -12.11
N THR A 84 0.52 6.01 -10.81
CA THR A 84 1.54 5.09 -10.27
C THR A 84 0.97 4.11 -9.25
N GLY A 85 -0.22 4.40 -8.69
CA GLY A 85 -0.82 3.67 -7.58
C GLY A 85 -0.26 4.05 -6.21
N ASP A 86 0.76 4.92 -6.14
CA ASP A 86 1.43 5.27 -4.90
C ASP A 86 0.51 5.98 -3.91
N ILE A 87 0.81 5.81 -2.62
CA ILE A 87 0.18 6.54 -1.54
C ILE A 87 0.78 7.95 -1.50
N GLU A 88 -0.07 8.99 -1.54
CA GLU A 88 0.34 10.37 -1.32
C GLU A 88 -0.04 10.89 0.07
N ASP A 89 -1.16 10.40 0.63
CA ASP A 89 -1.56 10.74 2.01
C ASP A 89 -2.08 9.52 2.77
N ALA A 90 -1.77 9.48 4.08
CA ALA A 90 -2.31 8.51 5.02
C ALA A 90 -3.85 8.61 5.09
N PRO A 91 -4.55 7.58 5.59
CA PRO A 91 -4.07 6.40 6.31
C PRO A 91 -3.94 5.11 5.47
N ALA A 92 -3.76 5.21 4.16
CA ALA A 92 -3.57 4.04 3.31
C ALA A 92 -2.38 3.19 3.79
N LEU A 93 -2.47 1.87 3.61
CA LEU A 93 -1.46 0.92 4.11
C LEU A 93 -0.56 0.37 2.99
N GLU A 94 -1.07 0.35 1.76
CA GLU A 94 -0.39 -0.19 0.58
C GLU A 94 -0.75 0.63 -0.66
N PRO A 95 0.13 0.73 -1.66
CA PRO A 95 -0.21 1.33 -2.93
C PRO A 95 -1.30 0.51 -3.63
N LEU A 96 -2.02 1.14 -4.53
CA LEU A 96 -2.92 0.46 -5.45
C LEU A 96 -2.09 -0.28 -6.51
N LYS A 97 -2.53 -1.46 -6.92
CA LYS A 97 -1.96 -2.11 -8.11
C LYS A 97 -2.47 -1.40 -9.35
N THR A 98 -1.60 -1.21 -10.34
CA THR A 98 -1.91 -0.54 -11.60
C THR A 98 -2.09 -1.54 -12.72
N PHE A 99 -2.87 -1.16 -13.72
CA PHE A 99 -3.09 -1.92 -14.95
C PHE A 99 -2.69 -1.08 -16.15
N GLU A 100 -2.15 -1.72 -17.18
CA GLU A 100 -1.92 -1.10 -18.47
C GLU A 100 -3.27 -0.81 -19.13
N VAL A 101 -3.43 0.39 -19.71
CA VAL A 101 -4.64 0.80 -20.40
C VAL A 101 -4.36 0.91 -21.89
N GLN A 102 -5.27 0.42 -22.70
CA GLN A 102 -5.22 0.51 -24.17
C GLN A 102 -6.51 1.14 -24.70
N ARG A 103 -6.38 2.04 -25.67
CA ARG A 103 -7.50 2.57 -26.45
C ARG A 103 -7.28 2.14 -27.90
N ASP A 104 -8.31 1.58 -28.53
CA ASP A 104 -8.25 1.18 -29.93
C ASP A 104 -8.73 2.30 -30.88
N ASN A 105 -8.69 2.00 -32.18
CA ASN A 105 -9.10 2.94 -33.22
C ASN A 105 -10.63 3.22 -33.24
N ASP A 106 -11.41 2.37 -32.59
CA ASP A 106 -12.87 2.54 -32.44
C ASP A 106 -13.22 3.26 -31.14
N ASP A 107 -12.24 3.90 -30.49
CA ASP A 107 -12.40 4.61 -29.22
C ASP A 107 -12.86 3.73 -28.05
N LYS A 108 -12.63 2.43 -28.14
CA LYS A 108 -12.87 1.50 -27.05
C LYS A 108 -11.67 1.46 -26.11
N VAL A 109 -11.94 1.58 -24.81
CA VAL A 109 -10.93 1.53 -23.76
C VAL A 109 -10.93 0.16 -23.13
N TYR A 110 -9.72 -0.39 -22.93
CA TYR A 110 -9.47 -1.70 -22.35
C TYR A 110 -8.41 -1.60 -21.26
N ILE A 111 -8.43 -2.54 -20.31
CA ILE A 111 -7.35 -2.78 -19.38
C ILE A 111 -6.73 -4.15 -19.64
N LEU A 112 -5.42 -4.27 -19.40
CA LEU A 112 -4.70 -5.54 -19.47
C LEU A 112 -4.44 -6.05 -18.08
N VAL A 113 -5.02 -7.20 -17.73
CA VAL A 113 -4.98 -7.77 -16.39
C VAL A 113 -4.08 -9.00 -16.35
N ASP A 114 -3.05 -8.94 -15.50
CA ASP A 114 -2.24 -10.10 -15.10
C ASP A 114 -2.77 -10.59 -13.74
N TYR A 115 -3.60 -11.63 -13.76
CA TYR A 115 -4.21 -12.18 -12.55
C TYR A 115 -3.18 -12.79 -11.59
N GLU A 116 -2.07 -13.33 -12.10
CA GLU A 116 -1.02 -13.85 -11.23
C GLU A 116 -0.28 -12.71 -10.51
N ALA A 117 -0.06 -11.58 -11.19
CA ALA A 117 0.48 -10.40 -10.53
C ALA A 117 -0.48 -9.82 -9.47
N LEU A 118 -1.80 -9.94 -9.68
CA LEU A 118 -2.79 -9.52 -8.69
C LEU A 118 -2.77 -10.37 -7.41
N LYS A 119 -2.46 -11.67 -7.53
CA LYS A 119 -2.38 -12.57 -6.38
C LYS A 119 -1.12 -12.34 -5.54
N ARG A 120 -0.05 -11.80 -6.14
CA ARG A 120 1.23 -11.58 -5.42
C ARG A 120 1.08 -10.53 -4.34
N SER A 121 1.65 -10.81 -3.17
CA SER A 121 1.77 -9.80 -2.12
C SER A 121 2.72 -8.68 -2.56
N PRO A 122 2.41 -7.40 -2.32
CA PRO A 122 3.35 -6.31 -2.57
C PRO A 122 4.63 -6.42 -1.72
N TRP A 123 4.61 -7.29 -0.71
CA TRP A 123 5.72 -7.53 0.23
C TRP A 123 6.56 -8.76 -0.13
N GLU A 124 6.31 -9.42 -1.26
CA GLU A 124 7.02 -10.65 -1.61
C GLU A 124 8.53 -10.43 -1.77
N SER A 125 8.93 -9.29 -2.36
CA SER A 125 10.33 -8.89 -2.48
C SER A 125 10.97 -8.44 -1.15
N CYS A 126 10.16 -8.25 -0.11
CA CYS A 126 10.59 -7.78 1.20
C CYS A 126 10.77 -8.89 2.23
N LYS A 127 10.52 -10.15 1.87
CA LYS A 127 10.66 -11.28 2.79
C LYS A 127 12.09 -11.43 3.29
N LYS A 128 12.23 -11.91 4.53
CA LYS A 128 13.49 -12.07 5.27
C LYS A 128 14.60 -12.75 4.47
N GLU A 129 14.28 -13.76 3.69
CA GLU A 129 15.21 -14.52 2.85
C GLU A 129 15.94 -13.66 1.80
N THR A 130 15.37 -12.50 1.43
CA THR A 130 15.96 -11.57 0.48
C THR A 130 16.86 -10.52 1.12
N HIS A 131 16.94 -10.46 2.46
CA HIS A 131 17.61 -9.43 3.23
C HIS A 131 18.86 -9.93 3.96
N GLU A 132 19.86 -10.42 3.22
CA GLU A 132 21.19 -10.54 3.79
C GLU A 132 21.81 -9.14 3.97
N ASN A 133 22.17 -8.79 5.21
CA ASN A 133 22.85 -7.51 5.49
C ASN A 133 24.28 -7.53 4.98
N LYS A 134 24.44 -7.34 3.66
CA LYS A 134 25.78 -7.21 3.02
C LYS A 134 26.35 -5.79 3.12
N SER A 135 25.54 -4.81 3.55
CA SER A 135 25.93 -3.40 3.58
C SER A 135 26.66 -2.98 4.86
N GLY A 136 26.58 -3.78 5.92
CA GLY A 136 27.07 -3.41 7.26
C GLY A 136 26.31 -2.24 7.91
N LEU A 137 25.29 -1.70 7.25
CA LEU A 137 24.49 -0.59 7.78
C LEU A 137 23.50 -1.10 8.82
N HIS A 138 23.32 -0.32 9.88
CA HIS A 138 22.34 -0.57 10.92
C HIS A 138 21.54 0.70 11.20
N THR A 139 20.24 0.63 11.05
CA THR A 139 19.32 1.73 11.34
C THR A 139 18.52 1.39 12.58
N VAL A 140 18.45 2.33 13.52
CA VAL A 140 17.66 2.20 14.73
C VAL A 140 16.55 3.25 14.72
N PHE A 141 15.33 2.82 14.94
CA PHE A 141 14.17 3.68 15.14
C PHE A 141 13.81 3.71 16.62
N VAL A 142 13.60 4.90 17.16
CA VAL A 142 13.08 5.12 18.51
C VAL A 142 11.60 5.51 18.37
N GLY A 143 10.72 4.66 18.86
CA GLY A 143 9.27 4.73 18.68
C GLY A 143 8.77 3.79 17.59
N GLY A 144 7.78 2.93 17.94
CA GLY A 144 7.22 1.89 17.07
C GLY A 144 5.84 2.23 16.51
N GLY A 145 5.52 3.52 16.30
CA GLY A 145 4.22 3.97 15.79
C GLY A 145 4.05 3.82 14.28
N ALA A 146 2.92 4.30 13.76
CA ALA A 146 2.57 4.21 12.35
C ALA A 146 3.63 4.84 11.42
N VAL A 147 4.22 5.97 11.81
CA VAL A 147 5.29 6.64 11.02
C VAL A 147 6.49 5.73 10.85
N THR A 148 6.96 5.10 11.92
CA THR A 148 8.08 4.15 11.86
C THR A 148 7.74 2.94 10.99
N LEU A 149 6.52 2.40 11.11
CA LEU A 149 6.08 1.30 10.27
C LEU A 149 6.17 1.67 8.78
N HIS A 150 5.60 2.81 8.39
CA HIS A 150 5.63 3.26 6.99
C HIS A 150 7.06 3.54 6.51
N ALA A 151 7.91 4.17 7.33
CA ALA A 151 9.31 4.41 7.00
C ALA A 151 10.06 3.10 6.73
N VAL A 152 9.90 2.10 7.59
CA VAL A 152 10.51 0.78 7.44
C VAL A 152 9.99 0.07 6.19
N GLN A 153 8.68 0.12 5.95
CA GLN A 153 8.06 -0.44 4.76
C GLN A 153 8.67 0.17 3.49
N GLU A 154 8.78 1.49 3.42
CA GLU A 154 9.36 2.18 2.26
C GLU A 154 10.86 1.90 2.11
N MET A 155 11.63 1.83 3.19
CA MET A 155 13.03 1.42 3.13
C MET A 155 13.17 0.03 2.48
N ARG A 156 12.36 -0.94 2.90
CA ARG A 156 12.40 -2.31 2.36
C ARG A 156 11.95 -2.37 0.90
N ARG A 157 10.91 -1.64 0.52
CA ARG A 157 10.44 -1.54 -0.87
C ARG A 157 11.49 -0.95 -1.80
N ASN A 158 12.23 0.05 -1.31
CA ASN A 158 13.32 0.68 -2.05
C ASN A 158 14.65 -0.08 -1.94
N GLY A 159 14.61 -1.33 -1.48
CA GLY A 159 15.76 -2.23 -1.53
C GLY A 159 16.79 -2.03 -0.43
N TYR A 160 16.47 -1.34 0.67
CA TYR A 160 17.37 -1.22 1.81
C TYR A 160 17.68 -2.59 2.43
N LYS A 161 18.95 -3.00 2.43
CA LYS A 161 19.44 -4.30 2.89
C LYS A 161 20.08 -4.28 4.29
N GLY A 162 20.26 -3.09 4.88
CA GLY A 162 20.80 -2.95 6.23
C GLY A 162 19.89 -3.57 7.29
N SER A 163 20.47 -3.88 8.46
CA SER A 163 19.67 -4.28 9.62
C SER A 163 18.84 -3.12 10.14
N ILE A 164 17.65 -3.42 10.64
CA ILE A 164 16.73 -2.44 11.23
C ILE A 164 16.32 -2.94 12.61
N THR A 165 16.51 -2.09 13.63
CA THR A 165 15.99 -2.30 14.97
C THR A 165 14.95 -1.22 15.28
N VAL A 166 13.80 -1.60 15.81
CA VAL A 166 12.78 -0.68 16.29
C VAL A 166 12.59 -0.87 17.79
N LEU A 167 12.80 0.20 18.55
CA LEU A 167 12.62 0.24 20.00
C LEU A 167 11.31 0.97 20.29
N THR A 168 10.39 0.37 21.01
CA THR A 168 9.14 1.01 21.42
C THR A 168 8.83 0.76 22.89
N ALA A 169 8.41 1.82 23.58
CA ALA A 169 7.95 1.73 24.97
C ALA A 169 6.63 0.94 25.09
N GLU A 170 5.84 0.88 24.01
CA GLU A 170 4.57 0.17 24.00
C GLU A 170 4.80 -1.35 24.04
N PRO A 171 3.92 -2.11 24.71
CA PRO A 171 4.01 -3.57 24.77
C PRO A 171 3.40 -4.26 23.54
N TYR A 172 3.14 -3.52 22.48
CA TYR A 172 2.51 -4.00 21.24
C TYR A 172 3.06 -3.24 20.01
N PRO A 173 2.94 -3.79 18.80
CA PRO A 173 3.29 -3.12 17.54
C PRO A 173 2.40 -1.90 17.26
N ALA A 174 2.69 -1.18 16.17
CA ALA A 174 1.91 -0.02 15.74
C ALA A 174 0.41 -0.31 15.67
N ILE A 175 -0.39 0.54 16.30
CA ILE A 175 -1.85 0.48 16.29
C ILE A 175 -2.46 1.62 15.48
N ASP A 176 -3.60 1.35 14.86
CA ASP A 176 -4.48 2.38 14.32
C ASP A 176 -5.27 3.02 15.47
N ARG A 177 -4.78 4.15 15.94
CA ARG A 177 -5.39 4.88 17.07
C ARG A 177 -6.81 5.36 16.77
N THR A 178 -7.19 5.49 15.50
CA THR A 178 -8.55 5.89 15.11
C THR A 178 -9.59 4.83 15.49
N LYS A 179 -9.19 3.56 15.55
CA LYS A 179 -10.07 2.45 15.96
C LYS A 179 -10.44 2.50 17.42
N LEU A 180 -9.60 3.09 18.29
CA LEU A 180 -9.84 3.12 19.74
C LEU A 180 -11.11 3.88 20.14
N SER A 181 -11.55 4.84 19.33
CA SER A 181 -12.77 5.62 19.57
C SER A 181 -14.02 5.08 18.87
N LYS A 182 -13.89 4.01 18.04
CA LYS A 182 -14.99 3.52 17.20
C LYS A 182 -15.60 2.20 17.63
N ALA A 183 -15.01 1.54 18.60
CA ALA A 183 -15.54 0.29 19.16
C ALA A 183 -15.50 0.34 20.69
N TYR A 184 -16.54 -0.19 21.34
CA TYR A 184 -16.53 -0.37 22.78
C TYR A 184 -15.59 -1.52 23.16
N ALA A 185 -14.56 -1.22 23.95
CA ALA A 185 -13.52 -2.18 24.37
C ALA A 185 -12.93 -3.02 23.22
N PRO A 186 -12.32 -2.42 22.20
CA PRO A 186 -11.76 -3.18 21.08
C PRO A 186 -10.62 -4.07 21.59
N GLU A 187 -10.61 -5.34 21.20
CA GLU A 187 -9.45 -6.18 21.42
C GLU A 187 -8.24 -5.59 20.65
N LEU A 188 -7.08 -5.52 21.30
CA LEU A 188 -5.87 -4.91 20.76
C LEU A 188 -5.52 -5.45 19.36
N LYS A 189 -5.70 -6.77 19.13
CA LYS A 189 -5.43 -7.40 17.84
C LYS A 189 -6.16 -6.75 16.66
N HIS A 190 -7.37 -6.21 16.90
CA HIS A 190 -8.15 -5.53 15.86
C HIS A 190 -7.69 -4.08 15.61
N ALA A 191 -6.92 -3.52 16.54
CA ALA A 191 -6.33 -2.21 16.39
C ALA A 191 -4.94 -2.25 15.76
N LEU A 192 -4.26 -3.39 15.71
CA LEU A 192 -2.95 -3.50 15.09
C LEU A 192 -3.01 -3.07 13.61
N VAL A 193 -2.07 -2.24 13.19
CA VAL A 193 -1.86 -1.93 11.76
C VAL A 193 -1.22 -3.12 11.06
N ARG A 194 -0.22 -3.72 11.71
CA ARG A 194 0.46 -4.96 11.30
C ARG A 194 0.83 -5.74 12.55
N ASP A 195 0.76 -7.06 12.50
CA ASP A 195 1.17 -7.94 13.60
C ASP A 195 2.71 -8.05 13.73
N GLU A 196 3.18 -8.68 14.80
CA GLU A 196 4.62 -8.91 15.00
C GLU A 196 5.25 -9.77 13.91
N PHE A 197 4.51 -10.74 13.37
CA PHE A 197 5.00 -11.59 12.29
C PHE A 197 5.38 -10.76 11.07
N PHE A 198 4.54 -9.79 10.69
CA PHE A 198 4.82 -8.89 9.58
C PHE A 198 6.11 -8.09 9.81
N TRP A 199 6.32 -7.53 11.00
CA TRP A 199 7.53 -6.80 11.32
C TRP A 199 8.79 -7.68 11.26
N ARG A 200 8.74 -8.86 11.89
CA ARG A 200 9.91 -9.73 12.07
C ARG A 200 10.23 -10.53 10.82
N GLU A 201 9.24 -11.14 10.21
CA GLU A 201 9.44 -12.10 9.12
C GLU A 201 9.29 -11.47 7.73
N THR A 202 8.35 -10.52 7.56
CA THR A 202 8.18 -9.87 6.25
C THR A 202 9.17 -8.72 6.07
N LEU A 203 9.28 -7.82 7.07
CA LEU A 203 10.17 -6.66 6.98
C LEU A 203 11.59 -6.94 7.49
N ASN A 204 11.85 -8.10 8.09
CA ASN A 204 13.12 -8.45 8.73
C ASN A 204 13.60 -7.35 9.70
N VAL A 205 12.78 -7.05 10.70
CA VAL A 205 13.02 -6.03 11.73
C VAL A 205 13.23 -6.70 13.08
N ASP A 206 14.26 -6.29 13.81
CA ASP A 206 14.40 -6.56 15.24
C ASP A 206 13.49 -5.61 16.01
N LEU A 207 12.22 -6.03 16.21
CA LEU A 207 11.22 -5.27 16.94
C LEU A 207 11.34 -5.58 18.44
N ARG A 208 11.66 -4.56 19.23
CA ARG A 208 11.79 -4.63 20.69
C ARG A 208 10.66 -3.84 21.35
N LEU A 209 9.67 -4.57 21.81
CA LEU A 209 8.54 -4.05 22.57
C LEU A 209 8.96 -3.74 24.02
N SER A 210 8.19 -2.94 24.73
CA SER A 210 8.44 -2.55 26.12
C SER A 210 9.87 -2.04 26.37
N SER A 211 10.45 -1.40 25.36
CA SER A 211 11.81 -0.89 25.37
C SER A 211 11.79 0.63 25.32
N TYR A 212 11.86 1.26 26.47
CA TYR A 212 11.85 2.70 26.61
C TYR A 212 13.29 3.25 26.44
N VAL A 213 13.45 4.22 25.54
CA VAL A 213 14.72 4.94 25.35
C VAL A 213 14.59 6.29 26.06
N TYR A 214 15.46 6.52 27.03
CA TYR A 214 15.46 7.76 27.84
C TYR A 214 16.65 8.69 27.54
N ASP A 215 17.67 8.19 26.83
CA ASP A 215 18.83 9.00 26.42
C ASP A 215 19.40 8.54 25.08
N ILE A 216 19.96 9.51 24.33
CA ILE A 216 20.59 9.28 23.02
C ILE A 216 21.93 10.01 23.00
N ASP A 217 23.03 9.26 23.10
CA ASP A 217 24.37 9.80 22.89
C ASP A 217 24.76 9.69 21.40
N THR A 218 24.64 10.81 20.69
CA THR A 218 24.96 10.86 19.25
C THR A 218 26.46 10.77 18.96
N LYS A 219 27.31 11.11 19.91
CA LYS A 219 28.77 11.04 19.76
C LYS A 219 29.25 9.60 19.90
N MET A 220 28.77 8.90 20.92
CA MET A 220 29.12 7.51 21.18
C MET A 220 28.20 6.54 20.38
N LYS A 221 27.20 7.05 19.67
CA LYS A 221 26.17 6.24 18.95
C LYS A 221 25.53 5.18 19.88
N ARG A 222 25.13 5.60 21.07
CA ARG A 222 24.59 4.75 22.12
C ARG A 222 23.18 5.19 22.49
N LEU A 223 22.33 4.21 22.76
CA LEU A 223 20.99 4.39 23.32
C LEU A 223 20.96 3.78 24.73
N SER A 224 20.28 4.44 25.64
CA SER A 224 20.07 3.99 27.02
C SER A 224 18.60 3.99 27.36
#